data_118c7b5c2ea67766e60ebb0bfb3d08a9
#
_entry.id   118c7b5c2ea67766e60ebb0bfb3d08a9
#
_cell.length_a   1.000
_cell.length_b   1.000
_cell.length_c   1.000
_cell.angle_alpha   90.00
_cell.angle_beta   90.00
_cell.angle_gamma   90.00
#
_symmetry.space_group_name_H-M   'P 1'
#
loop_
_entity.id
_entity.type
_entity.pdbx_description
1 polymer ?
#
loop_
_entity_poly.entity_id
_entity_poly.type
_entity_poly.pdbx_seq_one_letter_code
_entity_poly.pdbx_strand_id
1 'polypeptide(L)'
;MSSSTIVELDGRRFDQPCQQLLNTLFGMRSKTRDGRDGQATRAAILEIARSQFGNHGFERTTIRSVASAANVDPALVMHYFGSKAELFAAASRFDITFPDLTDVAPDRVADVLLPMFIRAWGPRGPLLPLLRAAATNRSAADALLEVFVDQVAPALAAIAPDHAAQRAALVGSQLLGLAVARYILVVPPLAAMDDTQLIEWVRPVLAHYLADPAP
;
A
#
# COMPACT_ATOMS: atom_id res chain seq x y z
N MET A 1 34.88 -56.68 4.44
CA MET A 1 35.38 -55.78 5.50
C MET A 1 34.82 -54.42 5.19
N SER A 2 33.67 -54.08 5.80
CA SER A 2 33.01 -52.80 5.57
C SER A 2 33.41 -51.84 6.69
N SER A 3 34.16 -50.78 6.35
CA SER A 3 34.52 -49.73 7.27
C SER A 3 33.31 -48.80 7.47
N SER A 4 32.69 -48.87 8.64
CA SER A 4 31.67 -47.89 9.08
C SER A 4 32.38 -46.63 9.51
N THR A 5 32.15 -45.53 8.80
CA THR A 5 32.61 -44.21 9.19
C THR A 5 31.67 -43.65 10.24
N ILE A 6 32.17 -43.51 11.47
CA ILE A 6 31.43 -42.93 12.60
C ILE A 6 31.78 -41.45 12.68
N VAL A 7 30.80 -40.58 12.73
CA VAL A 7 30.95 -39.13 12.96
C VAL A 7 30.38 -38.79 14.33
N GLU A 8 31.15 -38.04 15.12
CA GLU A 8 30.84 -37.67 16.50
C GLU A 8 30.37 -36.18 16.52
N LEU A 9 29.16 -35.95 17.01
CA LEU A 9 28.65 -34.63 17.26
C LEU A 9 28.07 -34.58 18.68
N ASP A 10 28.57 -33.64 19.48
CA ASP A 10 28.09 -33.35 20.84
C ASP A 10 28.17 -34.59 21.79
N GLY A 11 29.27 -35.42 21.66
CA GLY A 11 29.47 -36.56 22.51
C GLY A 11 28.57 -37.78 22.28
N ARG A 12 27.78 -37.80 21.20
CA ARG A 12 26.94 -38.94 20.81
C ARG A 12 27.34 -39.52 19.45
N ARG A 13 27.45 -40.82 19.36
CA ARG A 13 27.77 -41.54 18.13
C ARG A 13 26.49 -42.00 17.43
N PHE A 14 26.36 -41.65 16.15
CA PHE A 14 25.21 -42.03 15.31
C PHE A 14 25.68 -42.77 14.04
N ASP A 15 24.90 -43.74 13.58
CA ASP A 15 25.14 -44.46 12.34
C ASP A 15 24.78 -43.58 11.12
N GLN A 16 25.45 -43.82 9.98
CA GLN A 16 25.26 -43.09 8.72
C GLN A 16 23.78 -42.91 8.26
N PRO A 17 22.90 -43.89 8.41
CA PRO A 17 21.47 -43.71 8.07
C PRO A 17 20.76 -42.68 8.94
N CYS A 18 21.09 -42.57 10.22
CA CYS A 18 20.57 -41.54 11.14
C CYS A 18 21.03 -40.17 10.79
N GLN A 19 22.27 -40.02 10.34
CA GLN A 19 22.85 -38.72 9.93
C GLN A 19 22.18 -38.16 8.68
N GLN A 20 21.85 -39.04 7.69
CA GLN A 20 21.12 -38.63 6.50
C GLN A 20 19.69 -38.20 6.83
N LEU A 21 18.99 -38.90 7.72
CA LEU A 21 17.66 -38.49 8.21
C LEU A 21 17.69 -37.16 8.97
N LEU A 22 18.69 -36.95 9.84
CA LEU A 22 18.88 -35.70 10.54
C LEU A 22 19.19 -34.54 9.59
N ASN A 23 20.06 -34.73 8.61
CA ASN A 23 20.37 -33.72 7.60
C ASN A 23 19.17 -33.41 6.70
N THR A 24 18.32 -34.40 6.38
CA THR A 24 17.07 -34.17 5.63
C THR A 24 16.05 -33.42 6.47
N LEU A 25 15.89 -33.76 7.75
CA LEU A 25 14.96 -33.06 8.67
C LEU A 25 15.44 -31.66 9.06
N PHE A 26 16.75 -31.49 9.29
CA PHE A 26 17.33 -30.18 9.57
C PHE A 26 17.41 -29.29 8.31
N GLY A 27 17.69 -29.85 7.13
CA GLY A 27 17.67 -29.14 5.86
C GLY A 27 16.26 -28.66 5.48
N MET A 28 15.20 -29.45 5.76
CA MET A 28 13.82 -29.00 5.58
C MET A 28 13.40 -27.91 6.58
N ARG A 29 13.92 -27.95 7.81
CA ARG A 29 13.65 -26.89 8.81
C ARG A 29 14.34 -25.58 8.48
N SER A 30 15.52 -25.58 7.89
CA SER A 30 16.23 -24.36 7.50
C SER A 30 15.57 -23.69 6.29
N LYS A 31 15.12 -24.44 5.28
CA LYS A 31 14.50 -23.88 4.09
C LYS A 31 13.12 -23.20 4.34
N THR A 32 12.35 -23.73 5.30
CA THR A 32 11.06 -23.12 5.69
C THR A 32 11.21 -21.94 6.67
N ARG A 33 12.28 -21.90 7.45
CA ARG A 33 12.61 -20.80 8.34
C ARG A 33 13.18 -19.60 7.54
N ASP A 34 14.08 -19.87 6.60
CA ASP A 34 14.71 -18.87 5.74
C ASP A 34 13.68 -18.13 4.86
N GLY A 35 12.68 -18.83 4.32
CA GLY A 35 11.60 -18.22 3.55
C GLY A 35 10.66 -17.34 4.39
N ARG A 36 10.37 -17.71 5.64
CA ARG A 36 9.55 -16.89 6.56
C ARG A 36 10.32 -15.68 7.09
N ASP A 37 11.58 -15.87 7.41
CA ASP A 37 12.47 -14.79 7.86
C ASP A 37 12.70 -13.76 6.74
N GLY A 38 12.83 -14.23 5.49
CA GLY A 38 12.94 -13.37 4.31
C GLY A 38 11.68 -12.54 4.05
N GLN A 39 10.50 -13.16 4.20
CA GLN A 39 9.22 -12.48 4.01
C GLN A 39 8.93 -11.48 5.14
N ALA A 40 9.27 -11.82 6.38
CA ALA A 40 9.16 -10.91 7.52
C ALA A 40 10.12 -9.71 7.37
N THR A 41 11.35 -9.96 6.94
CA THR A 41 12.34 -8.90 6.67
C THR A 41 11.87 -7.97 5.55
N ARG A 42 11.35 -8.52 4.45
CA ARG A 42 10.79 -7.73 3.34
C ARG A 42 9.62 -6.87 3.81
N ALA A 43 8.73 -7.40 4.64
CA ALA A 43 7.60 -6.65 5.19
C ALA A 43 8.06 -5.51 6.13
N ALA A 44 9.05 -5.77 6.99
CA ALA A 44 9.63 -4.76 7.87
C ALA A 44 10.30 -3.62 7.09
N ILE A 45 11.07 -3.93 6.04
CA ILE A 45 11.66 -2.92 5.15
C ILE A 45 10.57 -2.07 4.52
N LEU A 46 9.48 -2.69 4.05
CA LEU A 46 8.37 -2.00 3.39
C LEU A 46 7.66 -1.03 4.32
N GLU A 47 7.42 -1.42 5.57
CA GLU A 47 6.77 -0.57 6.58
C GLU A 47 7.63 0.64 6.95
N ILE A 48 8.94 0.44 7.10
CA ILE A 48 9.90 1.53 7.32
C ILE A 48 9.96 2.46 6.11
N ALA A 49 9.95 1.91 4.91
CA ALA A 49 9.92 2.69 3.67
C ALA A 49 8.66 3.55 3.58
N ARG A 50 7.48 3.01 3.91
CA ARG A 50 6.21 3.77 3.99
C ARG A 50 6.33 4.95 4.94
N SER A 51 6.83 4.71 6.15
CA SER A 51 7.03 5.77 7.15
C SER A 51 8.01 6.84 6.67
N GLN A 52 9.16 6.46 6.12
CA GLN A 52 10.16 7.43 5.66
C GLN A 52 9.70 8.21 4.44
N PHE A 53 9.12 7.56 3.46
CA PHE A 53 8.54 8.26 2.29
C PHE A 53 7.38 9.19 2.69
N GLY A 54 6.56 8.77 3.67
CA GLY A 54 5.49 9.59 4.21
C GLY A 54 5.99 10.86 4.90
N ASN A 55 7.03 10.74 5.72
CA ASN A 55 7.54 11.84 6.55
C ASN A 55 8.50 12.76 5.79
N HIS A 56 9.33 12.20 4.90
CA HIS A 56 10.43 12.94 4.25
C HIS A 56 10.22 13.15 2.75
N GLY A 57 9.24 12.45 2.16
CA GLY A 57 9.00 12.45 0.72
C GLY A 57 9.99 11.58 -0.05
N PHE A 58 9.71 11.41 -1.36
CA PHE A 58 10.52 10.57 -2.24
C PHE A 58 11.97 11.05 -2.31
N GLU A 59 12.22 12.35 -2.54
CA GLU A 59 13.57 12.85 -2.81
C GLU A 59 14.52 12.66 -1.62
N ARG A 60 14.09 12.95 -0.42
CA ARG A 60 14.93 12.91 0.78
C ARG A 60 15.09 11.51 1.40
N THR A 61 14.24 10.57 1.04
CA THR A 61 14.38 9.17 1.46
C THR A 61 15.41 8.46 0.57
N THR A 62 16.30 7.68 1.16
CA THR A 62 17.33 6.91 0.44
C THR A 62 17.28 5.43 0.80
N ILE A 63 17.76 4.55 -0.10
CA ILE A 63 17.90 3.12 0.20
C ILE A 63 18.72 2.92 1.47
N ARG A 64 19.79 3.71 1.66
CA ARG A 64 20.65 3.63 2.87
C ARG A 64 19.90 4.01 4.14
N SER A 65 19.06 5.07 4.10
CA SER A 65 18.28 5.48 5.27
C SER A 65 17.24 4.44 5.67
N VAL A 66 16.58 3.82 4.67
CA VAL A 66 15.62 2.73 4.92
C VAL A 66 16.33 1.49 5.47
N ALA A 67 17.45 1.09 4.88
CA ALA A 67 18.25 -0.06 5.33
C ALA A 67 18.76 0.12 6.77
N SER A 68 19.28 1.30 7.08
CA SER A 68 19.74 1.64 8.43
C SER A 68 18.61 1.56 9.46
N ALA A 69 17.44 2.10 9.15
CA ALA A 69 16.28 2.04 10.05
C ALA A 69 15.70 0.62 10.20
N ALA A 70 15.82 -0.21 9.15
CA ALA A 70 15.43 -1.62 9.18
C ALA A 70 16.51 -2.53 9.80
N ASN A 71 17.68 -1.99 10.14
CA ASN A 71 18.84 -2.74 10.61
C ASN A 71 19.27 -3.87 9.65
N VAL A 72 19.30 -3.55 8.35
CA VAL A 72 19.71 -4.48 7.28
C VAL A 72 20.75 -3.84 6.37
N ASP A 73 21.43 -4.68 5.55
CA ASP A 73 22.34 -4.18 4.53
C ASP A 73 21.56 -3.50 3.39
N PRO A 74 22.03 -2.35 2.85
CA PRO A 74 21.42 -1.72 1.67
C PRO A 74 21.32 -2.64 0.45
N ALA A 75 22.25 -3.58 0.27
CA ALA A 75 22.18 -4.55 -0.80
C ALA A 75 20.99 -5.50 -0.65
N LEU A 76 20.55 -5.81 0.58
CA LEU A 76 19.37 -6.61 0.83
C LEU A 76 18.09 -5.87 0.43
N VAL A 77 18.02 -4.57 0.69
CA VAL A 77 16.89 -3.74 0.23
C VAL A 77 16.83 -3.72 -1.30
N MET A 78 17.98 -3.55 -1.96
CA MET A 78 18.08 -3.60 -3.41
C MET A 78 17.73 -4.99 -3.97
N HIS A 79 18.10 -6.05 -3.27
CA HIS A 79 17.75 -7.42 -3.65
C HIS A 79 16.23 -7.65 -3.65
N TYR A 80 15.52 -7.14 -2.63
CA TYR A 80 14.06 -7.32 -2.54
C TYR A 80 13.25 -6.40 -3.43
N PHE A 81 13.73 -5.21 -3.72
CA PHE A 81 12.94 -4.16 -4.34
C PHE A 81 13.54 -3.58 -5.63
N GLY A 82 14.77 -3.95 -6.00
CA GLY A 82 15.42 -3.52 -7.23
C GLY A 82 15.93 -2.08 -7.20
N SER A 83 15.04 -1.10 -7.05
CA SER A 83 15.38 0.33 -7.06
C SER A 83 14.62 1.11 -6.01
N LYS A 84 15.05 2.36 -5.75
CA LYS A 84 14.31 3.30 -4.88
C LYS A 84 12.89 3.56 -5.41
N ALA A 85 12.72 3.64 -6.73
CA ALA A 85 11.42 3.85 -7.36
C ALA A 85 10.50 2.64 -7.17
N GLU A 86 11.02 1.42 -7.33
CA GLU A 86 10.25 0.19 -7.10
C GLU A 86 9.95 -0.03 -5.61
N LEU A 87 10.88 0.29 -4.70
CA LEU A 87 10.61 0.31 -3.26
C LEU A 87 9.49 1.31 -2.93
N PHE A 88 9.54 2.50 -3.52
CA PHE A 88 8.50 3.51 -3.34
C PHE A 88 7.15 3.04 -3.89
N ALA A 89 7.11 2.49 -5.10
CA ALA A 89 5.90 1.93 -5.69
C ALA A 89 5.31 0.82 -4.81
N ALA A 90 6.16 -0.10 -4.31
CA ALA A 90 5.73 -1.15 -3.38
C ALA A 90 5.23 -0.59 -2.04
N ALA A 91 5.89 0.45 -1.49
CA ALA A 91 5.49 1.14 -0.27
C ALA A 91 4.18 1.93 -0.45
N SER A 92 3.89 2.36 -1.66
CA SER A 92 2.71 3.13 -2.03
C SER A 92 1.52 2.27 -2.44
N ARG A 93 1.68 0.94 -2.50
CA ARG A 93 0.54 0.04 -2.71
C ARG A 93 -0.32 0.00 -1.45
N PHE A 94 -1.55 0.43 -1.61
CA PHE A 94 -2.59 0.37 -0.58
C PHE A 94 -3.79 -0.38 -1.13
N ASP A 95 -4.23 -1.38 -0.39
CA ASP A 95 -5.53 -1.99 -0.63
C ASP A 95 -6.58 -1.11 0.06
N ILE A 96 -7.32 -0.37 -0.76
CA ILE A 96 -8.51 0.34 -0.28
C ILE A 96 -9.61 -0.72 -0.19
N THR A 97 -9.89 -1.19 1.02
CA THR A 97 -11.03 -2.08 1.23
C THR A 97 -12.31 -1.24 1.11
N PHE A 98 -12.93 -1.26 -0.06
CA PHE A 98 -14.27 -0.73 -0.22
C PHE A 98 -15.27 -1.67 0.46
N PRO A 99 -16.23 -1.15 1.23
CA PRO A 99 -17.39 -1.94 1.62
C PRO A 99 -18.19 -2.31 0.37
N ASP A 100 -19.03 -3.33 0.48
CA ASP A 100 -19.99 -3.62 -0.57
C ASP A 100 -20.96 -2.43 -0.70
N LEU A 101 -20.98 -1.82 -1.87
CA LEU A 101 -21.82 -0.66 -2.17
C LEU A 101 -23.08 -1.04 -2.95
N THR A 102 -23.26 -2.31 -3.31
CA THR A 102 -24.37 -2.76 -4.16
C THR A 102 -25.74 -2.54 -3.53
N ASP A 103 -25.82 -2.60 -2.20
CA ASP A 103 -27.04 -2.33 -1.44
C ASP A 103 -27.17 -0.86 -0.98
N VAL A 104 -26.21 0.00 -1.35
CA VAL A 104 -26.24 1.42 -0.99
C VAL A 104 -26.91 2.22 -2.10
N ALA A 105 -27.97 2.95 -1.77
CA ALA A 105 -28.61 3.84 -2.75
C ALA A 105 -27.61 4.87 -3.31
N PRO A 106 -27.61 5.15 -4.62
CA PRO A 106 -26.60 6.00 -5.27
C PRO A 106 -26.41 7.37 -4.63
N ASP A 107 -27.48 8.00 -4.14
CA ASP A 107 -27.47 9.27 -3.41
C ASP A 107 -26.84 9.18 -2.02
N ARG A 108 -26.74 7.96 -1.46
CA ARG A 108 -26.15 7.69 -0.13
C ARG A 108 -24.69 7.23 -0.19
N VAL A 109 -24.19 6.91 -1.38
CA VAL A 109 -22.80 6.43 -1.54
C VAL A 109 -21.78 7.45 -1.04
N ALA A 110 -22.07 8.74 -1.20
CA ALA A 110 -21.22 9.80 -0.67
C ALA A 110 -21.01 9.73 0.86
N ASP A 111 -21.99 9.21 1.62
CA ASP A 111 -21.89 9.01 3.07
C ASP A 111 -20.84 7.96 3.45
N VAL A 112 -20.56 7.04 2.54
CA VAL A 112 -19.53 5.99 2.70
C VAL A 112 -18.18 6.48 2.16
N LEU A 113 -18.16 7.09 0.98
CA LEU A 113 -16.93 7.50 0.32
C LEU A 113 -16.19 8.62 1.05
N LEU A 114 -16.90 9.62 1.59
CA LEU A 114 -16.26 10.79 2.19
C LEU A 114 -15.49 10.47 3.48
N PRO A 115 -16.00 9.67 4.44
CA PRO A 115 -15.18 9.21 5.56
C PRO A 115 -13.98 8.36 5.13
N MET A 116 -14.11 7.53 4.09
CA MET A 116 -12.99 6.77 3.52
C MET A 116 -11.95 7.69 2.91
N PHE A 117 -12.40 8.69 2.14
CA PHE A 117 -11.54 9.74 1.58
C PHE A 117 -10.72 10.44 2.66
N ILE A 118 -11.37 10.91 3.73
CA ILE A 118 -10.69 11.60 4.84
C ILE A 118 -9.62 10.70 5.48
N ARG A 119 -9.90 9.43 5.68
CA ARG A 119 -8.92 8.48 6.23
C ARG A 119 -7.75 8.23 5.27
N ALA A 120 -8.03 8.10 3.97
CA ALA A 120 -7.01 7.78 2.96
C ALA A 120 -6.10 8.97 2.63
N TRP A 121 -6.65 10.18 2.57
CA TRP A 121 -5.97 11.39 2.11
C TRP A 121 -5.60 12.36 3.23
N GLY A 122 -6.12 12.18 4.44
CA GLY A 122 -5.83 13.05 5.59
C GLY A 122 -4.35 13.06 5.96
N PRO A 123 -3.94 13.90 6.93
CA PRO A 123 -2.53 14.11 7.29
C PRO A 123 -1.76 12.83 7.68
N ARG A 124 -2.49 11.82 8.19
CA ARG A 124 -1.96 10.50 8.54
C ARG A 124 -2.36 9.42 7.53
N GLY A 125 -3.03 9.82 6.44
CA GLY A 125 -3.52 8.89 5.42
C GLY A 125 -2.41 8.41 4.50
N PRO A 126 -2.53 7.17 4.03
CA PRO A 126 -1.49 6.51 3.23
C PRO A 126 -1.32 7.10 1.83
N LEU A 127 -2.34 7.73 1.25
CA LEU A 127 -2.29 8.24 -0.12
C LEU A 127 -1.72 9.65 -0.24
N LEU A 128 -1.68 10.42 0.84
CA LEU A 128 -1.15 11.79 0.80
C LEU A 128 0.34 11.87 0.41
N PRO A 129 1.25 11.00 0.92
CA PRO A 129 2.63 10.97 0.47
C PRO A 129 2.77 10.63 -1.02
N LEU A 130 1.94 9.71 -1.50
CA LEU A 130 1.91 9.30 -2.89
C LEU A 130 1.47 10.46 -3.80
N LEU A 131 0.42 11.19 -3.41
CA LEU A 131 -0.05 12.38 -4.13
C LEU A 131 1.03 13.46 -4.20
N ARG A 132 1.74 13.72 -3.09
CA ARG A 132 2.84 14.71 -3.08
C ARG A 132 3.96 14.33 -4.05
N ALA A 133 4.27 13.06 -4.17
CA ALA A 133 5.30 12.57 -5.06
C ALA A 133 4.85 12.52 -6.53
N ALA A 134 3.57 12.28 -6.81
CA ALA A 134 3.03 12.10 -8.16
C ALA A 134 3.25 13.31 -9.07
N ALA A 135 3.33 14.51 -8.51
CA ALA A 135 3.58 15.73 -9.29
C ALA A 135 4.99 15.77 -9.94
N THR A 136 5.96 15.05 -9.38
CA THR A 136 7.37 15.10 -9.82
C THR A 136 7.97 13.71 -10.12
N ASN A 137 7.24 12.65 -9.83
CA ASN A 137 7.73 11.28 -9.97
C ASN A 137 6.72 10.42 -10.75
N ARG A 138 7.14 9.91 -11.90
CA ARG A 138 6.29 9.12 -12.80
C ARG A 138 5.79 7.83 -12.13
N SER A 139 6.65 7.10 -11.42
CA SER A 139 6.23 5.86 -10.75
C SER A 139 5.20 6.10 -9.65
N ALA A 140 5.25 7.28 -8.98
CA ALA A 140 4.23 7.68 -8.02
C ALA A 140 2.90 8.01 -8.69
N ALA A 141 2.94 8.68 -9.85
CA ALA A 141 1.75 8.97 -10.63
C ALA A 141 1.10 7.68 -11.16
N ASP A 142 1.91 6.75 -11.67
CA ASP A 142 1.44 5.44 -12.14
C ASP A 142 0.80 4.63 -11.00
N ALA A 143 1.42 4.60 -9.81
CA ALA A 143 0.86 3.92 -8.64
C ALA A 143 -0.47 4.55 -8.17
N LEU A 144 -0.62 5.86 -8.26
CA LEU A 144 -1.87 6.54 -7.95
C LEU A 144 -2.96 6.23 -8.98
N LEU A 145 -2.57 6.13 -10.26
CA LEU A 145 -3.47 5.71 -11.34
C LEU A 145 -3.91 4.25 -11.15
N GLU A 146 -3.00 3.33 -10.77
CA GLU A 146 -3.34 1.93 -10.44
C GLU A 146 -4.38 1.86 -9.32
N VAL A 147 -4.22 2.61 -8.24
CA VAL A 147 -5.23 2.68 -7.16
C VAL A 147 -6.60 3.08 -7.71
N PHE A 148 -6.65 4.07 -8.60
CA PHE A 148 -7.90 4.50 -9.20
C PHE A 148 -8.49 3.42 -10.11
N VAL A 149 -7.71 2.90 -11.05
CA VAL A 149 -8.17 1.94 -12.08
C VAL A 149 -8.56 0.60 -11.49
N ASP A 150 -7.78 0.10 -10.55
CA ASP A 150 -7.93 -1.27 -10.05
C ASP A 150 -8.88 -1.37 -8.85
N GLN A 151 -9.09 -0.27 -8.11
CA GLN A 151 -9.84 -0.29 -6.87
C GLN A 151 -11.04 0.68 -6.87
N VAL A 152 -10.82 1.96 -7.19
CA VAL A 152 -11.87 2.99 -7.08
C VAL A 152 -12.88 2.88 -8.21
N ALA A 153 -12.42 2.85 -9.46
CA ALA A 153 -13.29 2.84 -10.63
C ALA A 153 -14.21 1.61 -10.69
N PRO A 154 -13.74 0.37 -10.41
CA PRO A 154 -14.63 -0.80 -10.37
C PRO A 154 -15.69 -0.71 -9.27
N ALA A 155 -15.33 -0.23 -8.06
CA ALA A 155 -16.27 -0.09 -6.96
C ALA A 155 -17.39 0.92 -7.28
N LEU A 156 -17.05 2.03 -7.93
CA LEU A 156 -18.03 3.02 -8.34
C LEU A 156 -18.84 2.59 -9.57
N ALA A 157 -18.22 1.84 -10.51
CA ALA A 157 -18.90 1.33 -11.69
C ALA A 157 -20.00 0.31 -11.34
N ALA A 158 -19.82 -0.44 -10.25
CA ALA A 158 -20.81 -1.44 -9.80
C ALA A 158 -22.14 -0.83 -9.36
N ILE A 159 -22.17 0.46 -9.00
CA ILE A 159 -23.35 1.16 -8.46
C ILE A 159 -23.87 2.28 -9.37
N ALA A 160 -23.11 2.61 -10.42
CA ALA A 160 -23.49 3.68 -11.34
C ALA A 160 -24.68 3.23 -12.22
N PRO A 161 -25.75 4.04 -12.35
CA PRO A 161 -26.93 3.67 -13.15
C PRO A 161 -26.64 3.65 -14.66
N ASP A 162 -25.71 4.51 -15.10
CA ASP A 162 -25.27 4.69 -16.48
C ASP A 162 -23.87 5.27 -16.52
N HIS A 163 -23.23 5.37 -17.70
CA HIS A 163 -21.95 6.07 -17.93
C HIS A 163 -20.91 5.83 -16.82
N ALA A 164 -20.81 4.60 -16.32
CA ALA A 164 -20.07 4.23 -15.11
C ALA A 164 -18.62 4.74 -15.08
N ALA A 165 -17.89 4.65 -16.21
CA ALA A 165 -16.52 5.12 -16.31
C ALA A 165 -16.40 6.65 -16.15
N GLN A 166 -17.31 7.40 -16.78
CA GLN A 166 -17.35 8.87 -16.70
C GLN A 166 -17.70 9.33 -15.28
N ARG A 167 -18.69 8.69 -14.65
CA ARG A 167 -19.10 9.00 -13.27
C ARG A 167 -17.97 8.71 -12.28
N ALA A 168 -17.31 7.56 -12.41
CA ALA A 168 -16.15 7.23 -11.59
C ALA A 168 -15.01 8.25 -11.77
N ALA A 169 -14.73 8.66 -13.01
CA ALA A 169 -13.71 9.66 -13.29
C ALA A 169 -14.06 11.04 -12.69
N LEU A 170 -15.32 11.46 -12.75
CA LEU A 170 -15.78 12.73 -12.16
C LEU A 170 -15.66 12.69 -10.62
N VAL A 171 -16.12 11.63 -9.98
CA VAL A 171 -15.96 11.43 -8.52
C VAL A 171 -14.48 11.42 -8.14
N GLY A 172 -13.66 10.64 -8.86
CA GLY A 172 -12.22 10.57 -8.62
C GLY A 172 -11.53 11.92 -8.77
N SER A 173 -11.84 12.69 -9.82
CA SER A 173 -11.27 14.01 -10.05
C SER A 173 -11.69 15.02 -8.98
N GLN A 174 -12.94 14.98 -8.52
CA GLN A 174 -13.44 15.82 -7.42
C GLN A 174 -12.69 15.54 -6.12
N LEU A 175 -12.55 14.26 -5.75
CA LEU A 175 -11.85 13.86 -4.53
C LEU A 175 -10.36 14.16 -4.62
N LEU A 176 -9.71 13.92 -5.76
CA LEU A 176 -8.31 14.25 -5.98
C LEU A 176 -8.06 15.77 -5.87
N GLY A 177 -8.91 16.57 -6.54
CA GLY A 177 -8.84 18.03 -6.45
C GLY A 177 -9.02 18.55 -5.03
N LEU A 178 -9.94 17.96 -4.28
CA LEU A 178 -10.17 18.25 -2.87
C LEU A 178 -8.95 17.93 -2.01
N ALA A 179 -8.32 16.75 -2.23
CA ALA A 179 -7.10 16.36 -1.53
C ALA A 179 -5.94 17.32 -1.80
N VAL A 180 -5.74 17.72 -3.07
CA VAL A 180 -4.73 18.70 -3.47
C VAL A 180 -5.00 20.05 -2.79
N ALA A 181 -6.21 20.57 -2.89
CA ALA A 181 -6.56 21.88 -2.35
C ALA A 181 -6.44 21.93 -0.82
N ARG A 182 -6.92 20.89 -0.12
CA ARG A 182 -6.95 20.84 1.35
C ARG A 182 -5.59 20.53 1.97
N TYR A 183 -4.85 19.54 1.41
CA TYR A 183 -3.67 18.95 2.07
C TYR A 183 -2.33 19.27 1.40
N ILE A 184 -2.35 19.73 0.14
CA ILE A 184 -1.12 20.14 -0.58
C ILE A 184 -1.01 21.64 -0.63
N LEU A 185 -2.03 22.32 -1.18
CA LEU A 185 -2.05 23.78 -1.32
C LEU A 185 -2.47 24.48 -0.02
N VAL A 186 -3.14 23.77 0.87
CA VAL A 186 -3.63 24.26 2.17
C VAL A 186 -4.46 25.53 1.98
N VAL A 187 -5.44 25.50 1.06
CA VAL A 187 -6.35 26.62 0.79
C VAL A 187 -7.08 26.97 2.08
N PRO A 188 -6.88 28.20 2.66
CA PRO A 188 -7.23 28.46 4.04
C PRO A 188 -8.68 28.16 4.44
N PRO A 189 -9.72 28.58 3.68
CA PRO A 189 -11.10 28.25 4.04
C PRO A 189 -11.38 26.75 4.07
N LEU A 190 -10.80 26.00 3.11
CA LEU A 190 -10.99 24.56 2.98
C LEU A 190 -10.19 23.77 4.03
N ALA A 191 -8.99 24.23 4.34
CA ALA A 191 -8.15 23.63 5.37
C ALA A 191 -8.70 23.82 6.78
N ALA A 192 -9.44 24.92 7.00
CA ALA A 192 -10.06 25.25 8.28
C ALA A 192 -11.37 24.48 8.56
N MET A 193 -12.02 23.91 7.54
CA MET A 193 -13.21 23.08 7.74
C MET A 193 -12.86 21.84 8.57
N ASP A 194 -13.70 21.50 9.53
CA ASP A 194 -13.67 20.17 10.14
C ASP A 194 -14.21 19.10 9.17
N ASP A 195 -14.08 17.84 9.55
CA ASP A 195 -14.46 16.72 8.68
C ASP A 195 -15.97 16.67 8.43
N THR A 196 -16.80 17.07 9.41
CA THR A 196 -18.25 17.13 9.28
C THR A 196 -18.67 18.18 8.28
N GLN A 197 -18.16 19.40 8.43
CA GLN A 197 -18.40 20.48 7.47
C GLN A 197 -17.98 20.11 6.06
N LEU A 198 -16.81 19.49 5.92
CA LEU A 198 -16.32 19.03 4.61
C LEU A 198 -17.30 18.04 3.96
N ILE A 199 -17.75 17.05 4.74
CA ILE A 199 -18.71 16.04 4.28
C ILE A 199 -20.03 16.72 3.85
N GLU A 200 -20.56 17.63 4.64
CA GLU A 200 -21.81 18.34 4.35
C GLU A 200 -21.75 19.11 3.03
N TRP A 201 -20.63 19.80 2.76
CA TRP A 201 -20.47 20.56 1.53
C TRP A 201 -20.20 19.69 0.29
N VAL A 202 -19.48 18.57 0.43
CA VAL A 202 -19.06 17.76 -0.72
C VAL A 202 -20.09 16.69 -1.07
N ARG A 203 -20.85 16.20 -0.08
CA ARG A 203 -21.89 15.15 -0.28
C ARG A 203 -22.82 15.45 -1.46
N PRO A 204 -23.46 16.64 -1.57
CA PRO A 204 -24.39 16.90 -2.68
C PRO A 204 -23.71 16.83 -4.06
N VAL A 205 -22.44 17.22 -4.16
CA VAL A 205 -21.68 17.16 -5.42
C VAL A 205 -21.44 15.73 -5.84
N LEU A 206 -21.03 14.86 -4.92
CA LEU A 206 -20.83 13.44 -5.23
C LEU A 206 -22.15 12.71 -5.51
N ALA A 207 -23.22 13.03 -4.78
CA ALA A 207 -24.55 12.50 -5.02
C ALA A 207 -25.05 12.86 -6.42
N HIS A 208 -24.85 14.12 -6.84
CA HIS A 208 -25.16 14.57 -8.20
C HIS A 208 -24.43 13.72 -9.26
N TYR A 209 -23.12 13.51 -9.12
CA TYR A 209 -22.36 12.69 -10.07
C TYR A 209 -22.82 11.22 -10.10
N LEU A 210 -23.29 10.68 -8.99
CA LEU A 210 -23.61 9.25 -8.86
C LEU A 210 -25.08 8.92 -9.14
N ALA A 211 -26.02 9.83 -8.81
CA ALA A 211 -27.45 9.54 -8.85
C ALA A 211 -28.23 10.29 -9.94
N ASP A 212 -27.85 11.52 -10.30
CA ASP A 212 -28.61 12.32 -11.24
C ASP A 212 -28.48 11.78 -12.68
N PRO A 213 -29.50 11.99 -13.54
CA PRO A 213 -29.41 11.65 -14.95
C PRO A 213 -28.20 12.26 -15.63
N ALA A 214 -27.51 11.49 -16.48
CA ALA A 214 -26.44 12.04 -17.31
C ALA A 214 -27.00 13.05 -18.32
N PRO A 215 -26.28 14.11 -18.68
CA PRO A 215 -26.70 15.08 -19.70
C PRO A 215 -26.78 14.47 -21.10
#